data_b52c4a99d1f0001e3799ad3ed714d8d7
#
_entry.id   b52c4a99d1f0001e3799ad3ed714d8d7
#
_cell.length_a   1.000
_cell.length_b   1.000
_cell.length_c   1.000
_cell.angle_alpha   90.00
_cell.angle_beta   90.00
_cell.angle_gamma   90.00
#
_symmetry.space_group_name_H-M   'P 1'
#
loop_
_entity.id
_entity.type
_entity.pdbx_description
1 polymer ?
#
loop_
_entity_poly.entity_id
_entity_poly.type
_entity_poly.pdbx_seq_one_letter_code
_entity_poly.pdbx_strand_id
1 'polypeptide(L)'
;MSGLVKDNIFGSSGSIIAAAGGLSWQPIVTGSTVTVSAGKGYFINTSSNACTITLPSSAEAGDQIILTDYARTWGTNAITIDSNGLKFQGETDDYIVDYDTSGQAVNLIYSGSTVGWTPASDMVSALEPVAPLPTKGIFAFGNDGSVTNVKNLLCNRYLIFLI
;
A
#
# COMPACT_ATOMS: atom_id res chain seq x y z
N MET A 1 33.74 33.54 -14.05
CA MET A 1 33.46 32.57 -12.94
C MET A 1 32.05 32.64 -12.36
N SER A 2 31.10 32.98 -13.19
CA SER A 2 29.69 33.06 -12.72
C SER A 2 28.88 31.79 -13.01
N GLY A 3 29.41 30.86 -13.73
CA GLY A 3 28.70 29.61 -14.08
C GLY A 3 28.46 28.69 -12.90
N LEU A 4 29.42 28.58 -12.03
CA LEU A 4 29.36 27.72 -10.86
C LEU A 4 28.24 28.09 -9.88
N VAL A 5 28.00 29.38 -9.70
CA VAL A 5 26.92 29.82 -8.79
C VAL A 5 25.54 29.56 -9.41
N LYS A 6 25.44 29.78 -10.72
CA LYS A 6 24.22 29.55 -11.46
C LYS A 6 23.88 28.06 -11.53
N ASP A 7 24.87 27.25 -11.81
CA ASP A 7 24.71 25.80 -11.87
C ASP A 7 24.41 25.20 -10.50
N ASN A 8 25.00 25.76 -9.45
CA ASN A 8 24.73 25.31 -8.10
C ASN A 8 23.29 25.66 -7.65
N ILE A 9 22.80 26.84 -8.04
CA ILE A 9 21.42 27.24 -7.70
C ILE A 9 20.43 26.40 -8.50
N PHE A 10 20.66 26.21 -9.78
CA PHE A 10 19.77 25.40 -10.60
C PHE A 10 19.91 23.91 -10.32
N GLY A 11 21.11 23.44 -10.08
CA GLY A 11 21.33 22.05 -9.70
C GLY A 11 20.70 21.71 -8.37
N SER A 12 20.79 22.61 -7.41
CA SER A 12 20.13 22.41 -6.12
C SER A 12 18.61 22.38 -6.23
N SER A 13 18.02 23.32 -6.95
CA SER A 13 16.57 23.33 -7.14
C SER A 13 16.10 22.15 -7.98
N GLY A 14 16.76 21.87 -9.08
CA GLY A 14 16.43 20.74 -9.94
C GLY A 14 16.67 19.41 -9.25
N SER A 15 17.75 19.29 -8.49
CA SER A 15 18.04 18.08 -7.73
C SER A 15 17.05 17.86 -6.58
N ILE A 16 16.62 18.93 -5.92
CA ILE A 16 15.61 18.83 -4.87
C ILE A 16 14.27 18.41 -5.47
N ILE A 17 13.90 18.96 -6.59
CA ILE A 17 12.67 18.59 -7.29
C ILE A 17 12.75 17.16 -7.83
N ALA A 18 13.91 16.78 -8.36
CA ALA A 18 14.12 15.41 -8.84
C ALA A 18 14.31 14.40 -7.70
N ALA A 19 14.98 14.81 -6.62
CA ALA A 19 15.09 13.98 -5.41
C ALA A 19 13.77 13.91 -4.64
N ALA A 20 12.92 14.88 -4.81
CA ALA A 20 11.51 14.78 -4.43
C ALA A 20 10.73 13.88 -5.39
N GLY A 21 11.40 13.09 -6.22
CA GLY A 21 10.87 12.05 -7.09
C GLY A 21 10.06 11.00 -6.34
N GLY A 22 9.19 11.49 -5.47
CA GLY A 22 8.07 10.75 -4.96
C GLY A 22 7.19 10.37 -6.15
N LEU A 23 6.61 9.19 -6.07
CA LEU A 23 5.64 8.73 -7.04
C LEU A 23 4.55 9.77 -7.24
N SER A 24 4.25 10.05 -8.49
CA SER A 24 3.13 10.91 -8.85
C SER A 24 1.84 10.11 -8.69
N TRP A 25 1.07 10.41 -7.67
CA TRP A 25 -0.21 9.75 -7.41
C TRP A 25 -1.26 10.16 -8.44
N GLN A 26 -1.94 9.17 -8.96
CA GLN A 26 -2.96 9.34 -9.99
C GLN A 26 -4.36 9.40 -9.35
N PRO A 27 -5.35 9.95 -10.08
CA PRO A 27 -6.76 9.85 -9.67
C PRO A 27 -7.17 8.41 -9.40
N ILE A 28 -8.19 8.23 -8.56
CA ILE A 28 -8.71 6.91 -8.20
C ILE A 28 -9.21 6.18 -9.45
N VAL A 29 -8.72 4.97 -9.64
CA VAL A 29 -9.15 4.08 -10.73
C VAL A 29 -10.40 3.32 -10.29
N THR A 30 -11.48 3.45 -11.05
CA THR A 30 -12.75 2.75 -10.79
C THR A 30 -13.16 1.84 -11.95
N GLY A 31 -12.40 1.84 -13.05
CA GLY A 31 -12.64 1.02 -14.22
C GLY A 31 -12.22 -0.44 -14.02
N SER A 32 -12.72 -1.30 -14.91
CA SER A 32 -12.31 -2.72 -14.93
C SER A 32 -10.95 -2.95 -15.56
N THR A 33 -10.34 -1.94 -16.17
CA THR A 33 -9.01 -2.00 -16.78
C THR A 33 -8.28 -0.68 -16.59
N VAL A 34 -6.96 -0.73 -16.43
CA VAL A 34 -6.09 0.44 -16.40
C VAL A 34 -4.68 0.08 -16.93
N THR A 35 -4.12 0.95 -17.77
CA THR A 35 -2.70 0.87 -18.14
C THR A 35 -1.92 1.82 -17.25
N VAL A 36 -0.93 1.30 -16.55
CA VAL A 36 -0.12 2.06 -15.61
C VAL A 36 1.20 2.50 -16.22
N SER A 37 1.88 3.44 -15.59
CA SER A 37 3.17 3.97 -16.05
C SER A 37 4.16 4.00 -14.89
N ALA A 38 5.45 3.83 -15.19
CA ALA A 38 6.52 3.97 -14.22
C ALA A 38 6.54 5.36 -13.55
N GLY A 39 7.01 5.41 -12.31
CA GLY A 39 7.07 6.63 -11.50
C GLY A 39 5.72 7.07 -10.95
N LYS A 40 4.69 6.23 -11.00
CA LYS A 40 3.34 6.59 -10.56
C LYS A 40 2.78 5.64 -9.51
N GLY A 41 1.95 6.21 -8.62
CA GLY A 41 1.14 5.47 -7.67
C GLY A 41 -0.34 5.53 -8.05
N TYR A 42 -1.05 4.44 -7.82
CA TYR A 42 -2.45 4.29 -8.20
C TYR A 42 -3.28 3.77 -7.02
N PHE A 43 -4.39 4.43 -6.78
CA PHE A 43 -5.45 3.95 -5.89
C PHE A 43 -6.47 3.19 -6.74
N ILE A 44 -6.55 1.86 -6.54
CA ILE A 44 -7.46 1.00 -7.31
C ILE A 44 -8.71 0.70 -6.46
N ASN A 45 -9.84 1.14 -6.93
CA ASN A 45 -11.12 0.91 -6.29
C ASN A 45 -11.87 -0.21 -7.01
N THR A 46 -11.92 -1.37 -6.40
CA THR A 46 -12.61 -2.56 -6.92
C THR A 46 -13.98 -2.81 -6.27
N SER A 47 -14.58 -1.78 -5.66
CA SER A 47 -15.88 -1.95 -4.98
C SER A 47 -16.98 -2.49 -5.89
N SER A 48 -16.94 -2.15 -7.17
CA SER A 48 -17.98 -2.53 -8.13
C SER A 48 -17.56 -3.63 -9.10
N ASN A 49 -16.26 -3.81 -9.35
CA ASN A 49 -15.72 -4.77 -10.32
C ASN A 49 -14.26 -5.06 -10.05
N ALA A 50 -13.79 -6.22 -10.46
CA ALA A 50 -12.36 -6.53 -10.55
C ALA A 50 -11.67 -5.61 -11.56
N CYS A 51 -10.35 -5.43 -11.44
CA CYS A 51 -9.60 -4.54 -12.31
C CYS A 51 -8.35 -5.24 -12.87
N THR A 52 -8.21 -5.25 -14.19
CA THR A 52 -6.99 -5.67 -14.87
C THR A 52 -6.04 -4.48 -15.02
N ILE A 53 -4.82 -4.63 -14.55
CA ILE A 53 -3.77 -3.62 -14.56
C ILE A 53 -2.70 -4.06 -15.56
N THR A 54 -2.59 -3.33 -16.66
CA THR A 54 -1.57 -3.58 -17.68
C THR A 54 -0.32 -2.77 -17.36
N LEU A 55 0.79 -3.45 -17.12
CA LEU A 55 2.10 -2.83 -16.88
C LEU A 55 2.67 -2.22 -18.18
N PRO A 56 3.67 -1.32 -18.08
CA PRO A 56 4.35 -0.81 -19.28
C PRO A 56 5.01 -1.93 -20.07
N SER A 57 4.90 -1.88 -21.39
CA SER A 57 5.58 -2.81 -22.30
C SER A 57 7.10 -2.58 -22.42
N SER A 58 7.60 -1.50 -21.83
CA SER A 58 9.03 -1.19 -21.71
C SER A 58 9.30 -0.56 -20.35
N ALA A 59 10.42 -0.90 -19.74
CA ALA A 59 10.82 -0.37 -18.44
C ALA A 59 12.35 -0.36 -18.32
N GLU A 60 12.87 0.55 -17.50
CA GLU A 60 14.26 0.64 -17.13
C GLU A 60 14.49 0.14 -15.70
N ALA A 61 15.69 -0.38 -15.43
CA ALA A 61 16.00 -0.86 -14.08
C ALA A 61 15.88 0.27 -13.05
N GLY A 62 15.06 0.05 -12.02
CA GLY A 62 14.70 1.05 -11.02
C GLY A 62 13.35 1.71 -11.24
N ASP A 63 12.69 1.48 -12.36
CA ASP A 63 11.32 1.92 -12.57
C ASP A 63 10.40 1.33 -11.47
N GLN A 64 9.53 2.18 -10.93
CA GLN A 64 8.68 1.83 -9.80
C GLN A 64 7.22 2.17 -10.05
N ILE A 65 6.34 1.30 -9.60
CA ILE A 65 4.88 1.48 -9.63
C ILE A 65 4.33 1.04 -8.29
N ILE A 66 3.45 1.84 -7.68
CA ILE A 66 2.74 1.44 -6.47
C ILE A 66 1.25 1.32 -6.78
N LEU A 67 0.68 0.20 -6.35
CA LEU A 67 -0.75 -0.08 -6.42
C LEU A 67 -1.28 -0.21 -5.00
N THR A 68 -2.42 0.40 -4.71
CA THR A 68 -3.02 0.39 -3.37
C THR A 68 -4.50 0.11 -3.45
N ASP A 69 -4.99 -0.81 -2.64
CA ASP A 69 -6.42 -1.10 -2.49
C ASP A 69 -7.12 0.07 -1.82
N TYR A 70 -7.82 0.88 -2.61
CA TYR A 70 -8.49 2.09 -2.13
C TYR A 70 -9.63 1.80 -1.15
N ALA A 71 -10.44 0.81 -1.46
CA ALA A 71 -11.68 0.52 -0.74
C ALA A 71 -11.61 -0.74 0.13
N ARG A 72 -10.43 -1.39 0.20
CA ARG A 72 -10.23 -2.67 0.89
C ARG A 72 -11.12 -3.79 0.32
N THR A 73 -11.24 -3.83 -0.99
CA THR A 73 -12.17 -4.73 -1.70
C THR A 73 -11.48 -5.74 -2.61
N TRP A 74 -10.14 -5.77 -2.66
CA TRP A 74 -9.44 -6.76 -3.49
C TRP A 74 -9.75 -8.21 -3.09
N GLY A 75 -10.04 -8.46 -1.80
CA GLY A 75 -10.48 -9.79 -1.36
C GLY A 75 -11.86 -10.23 -1.87
N THR A 76 -12.64 -9.31 -2.42
CA THR A 76 -13.94 -9.60 -3.05
C THR A 76 -13.84 -9.54 -4.58
N ASN A 77 -13.18 -8.51 -5.07
CA ASN A 77 -12.95 -8.25 -6.48
C ASN A 77 -11.44 -8.01 -6.66
N ALA A 78 -10.71 -9.06 -6.96
CA ALA A 78 -9.25 -9.04 -7.11
C ALA A 78 -8.78 -8.06 -8.19
N ILE A 79 -7.54 -7.65 -8.10
CA ILE A 79 -6.84 -7.07 -9.23
C ILE A 79 -6.00 -8.16 -9.92
N THR A 80 -5.93 -8.08 -11.23
CA THR A 80 -5.10 -8.92 -12.07
C THR A 80 -4.03 -8.05 -12.72
N ILE A 81 -2.76 -8.36 -12.51
CA ILE A 81 -1.64 -7.66 -13.14
C ILE A 81 -1.21 -8.44 -14.37
N ASP A 82 -1.23 -7.77 -15.51
CA ASP A 82 -0.72 -8.22 -16.80
C ASP A 82 0.66 -7.57 -17.02
N SER A 83 1.70 -8.38 -17.13
CA SER A 83 3.08 -7.93 -17.29
C SER A 83 3.38 -7.33 -18.66
N ASN A 84 2.45 -7.46 -19.62
CA ASN A 84 2.48 -6.82 -20.93
C ASN A 84 3.78 -7.09 -21.72
N GLY A 85 4.18 -8.34 -21.79
CA GLY A 85 5.35 -8.79 -22.56
C GLY A 85 6.68 -8.62 -21.84
N LEU A 86 6.72 -8.15 -20.61
CA LEU A 86 7.89 -8.15 -19.76
C LEU A 86 7.80 -9.31 -18.74
N LYS A 87 8.93 -9.76 -18.24
CA LYS A 87 8.97 -10.77 -17.19
C LYS A 87 8.42 -10.23 -15.87
N PHE A 88 7.87 -11.14 -15.08
CA PHE A 88 7.46 -10.91 -13.72
C PHE A 88 8.08 -11.97 -12.80
N GLN A 89 8.96 -11.56 -11.88
CA GLN A 89 9.72 -12.44 -10.99
C GLN A 89 10.50 -13.57 -11.71
N GLY A 90 10.96 -13.32 -12.92
CA GLY A 90 11.71 -14.27 -13.73
C GLY A 90 10.85 -15.22 -14.57
N GLU A 91 9.53 -15.21 -14.36
CA GLU A 91 8.58 -15.98 -15.17
C GLU A 91 8.50 -15.45 -16.61
N THR A 92 7.89 -16.22 -17.46
CA THR A 92 7.81 -15.95 -18.90
C THR A 92 7.25 -14.57 -19.20
N ASP A 93 7.67 -14.01 -20.31
CA ASP A 93 7.08 -12.81 -20.87
C ASP A 93 5.56 -12.99 -20.97
N ASP A 94 4.77 -11.97 -20.56
CA ASP A 94 3.32 -12.04 -20.53
C ASP A 94 2.74 -12.84 -19.34
N TYR A 95 3.36 -12.67 -18.17
CA TYR A 95 2.89 -13.29 -16.93
C TYR A 95 1.72 -12.53 -16.33
N ILE A 96 0.73 -13.28 -15.84
CA ILE A 96 -0.48 -12.74 -15.18
C ILE A 96 -0.46 -13.15 -13.70
N VAL A 97 -0.66 -12.21 -12.82
CA VAL A 97 -0.71 -12.44 -11.36
C VAL A 97 -1.89 -11.75 -10.72
N ASP A 98 -2.60 -12.45 -9.85
CA ASP A 98 -3.72 -11.92 -9.11
C ASP A 98 -3.31 -11.50 -7.69
N TYR A 99 -3.86 -10.35 -7.24
CA TYR A 99 -3.79 -9.90 -5.86
C TYR A 99 -5.21 -9.77 -5.32
N ASP A 100 -5.52 -10.61 -4.33
CA ASP A 100 -6.86 -10.84 -3.79
C ASP A 100 -6.99 -10.57 -2.30
N THR A 101 -6.06 -9.83 -1.73
CA THR A 101 -6.06 -9.54 -0.29
C THR A 101 -6.55 -8.12 -0.01
N SER A 102 -7.59 -8.01 0.80
CA SER A 102 -8.17 -6.71 1.16
C SER A 102 -7.22 -5.83 1.95
N GLY A 103 -7.07 -4.58 1.53
CA GLY A 103 -6.19 -3.58 2.12
C GLY A 103 -4.71 -3.76 1.76
N GLN A 104 -4.44 -4.47 0.70
CA GLN A 104 -3.10 -4.70 0.20
C GLN A 104 -2.54 -3.48 -0.53
N ALA A 105 -1.23 -3.29 -0.44
CA ALA A 105 -0.48 -2.37 -1.28
C ALA A 105 0.72 -3.13 -1.85
N VAL A 106 0.93 -2.98 -3.14
CA VAL A 106 2.00 -3.66 -3.88
C VAL A 106 2.92 -2.60 -4.47
N ASN A 107 4.20 -2.71 -4.16
CA ASN A 107 5.24 -1.87 -4.71
C ASN A 107 6.06 -2.71 -5.71
N LEU A 108 5.89 -2.44 -6.99
CA LEU A 108 6.58 -3.12 -8.07
C LEU A 108 7.80 -2.32 -8.48
N ILE A 109 8.96 -2.99 -8.61
CA ILE A 109 10.20 -2.42 -9.14
C ILE A 109 10.66 -3.26 -10.31
N TYR A 110 11.02 -2.61 -11.42
CA TYR A 110 11.63 -3.30 -12.53
C TYR A 110 13.13 -3.50 -12.28
N SER A 111 13.55 -4.75 -12.21
CA SER A 111 14.94 -5.12 -11.86
C SER A 111 15.83 -5.36 -13.08
N GLY A 112 15.27 -5.23 -14.28
CA GLY A 112 15.96 -5.48 -15.55
C GLY A 112 15.38 -6.71 -16.28
N SER A 113 15.88 -6.97 -17.49
CA SER A 113 15.32 -7.98 -18.42
C SER A 113 15.45 -9.41 -17.94
N THR A 114 16.30 -9.73 -16.98
CA THR A 114 16.50 -11.09 -16.48
C THR A 114 15.34 -11.56 -15.61
N VAL A 115 14.88 -10.71 -14.69
CA VAL A 115 13.84 -11.02 -13.71
C VAL A 115 12.56 -10.23 -13.97
N GLY A 116 12.67 -9.02 -14.54
CA GLY A 116 11.53 -8.18 -14.85
C GLY A 116 10.98 -7.42 -13.64
N TRP A 117 9.67 -7.28 -13.60
CA TRP A 117 8.97 -6.68 -12.48
C TRP A 117 9.02 -7.57 -11.24
N THR A 118 9.33 -6.98 -10.12
CA THR A 118 9.45 -7.69 -8.83
C THR A 118 8.74 -6.91 -7.76
N PRO A 119 7.85 -7.52 -6.96
CA PRO A 119 7.29 -6.88 -5.79
C PRO A 119 8.39 -6.68 -4.75
N ALA A 120 8.73 -5.40 -4.49
CA ALA A 120 9.73 -5.03 -3.50
C ALA A 120 9.14 -4.97 -2.09
N SER A 121 7.86 -4.67 -2.00
CA SER A 121 7.08 -4.80 -0.77
C SER A 121 5.65 -5.11 -1.12
N ASP A 122 5.09 -6.03 -0.38
CA ASP A 122 3.71 -6.47 -0.45
C ASP A 122 3.15 -6.40 0.97
N MET A 123 2.49 -5.30 1.26
CA MET A 123 2.02 -5.00 2.61
C MET A 123 0.50 -5.02 2.65
N VAL A 124 -0.04 -5.76 3.60
CA VAL A 124 -1.45 -5.68 3.97
C VAL A 124 -1.58 -4.67 5.10
N SER A 125 -2.21 -3.54 4.81
CA SER A 125 -2.51 -2.56 5.86
C SER A 125 -3.60 -3.11 6.78
N ALA A 126 -3.27 -3.33 8.04
CA ALA A 126 -4.28 -3.52 9.06
C ALA A 126 -5.20 -2.28 9.11
N LEU A 127 -6.46 -2.49 9.44
CA LEU A 127 -7.29 -1.36 9.84
C LEU A 127 -6.64 -0.70 11.04
N GLU A 128 -6.56 0.63 11.01
CA GLU A 128 -6.15 1.38 12.21
C GLU A 128 -6.95 0.86 13.41
N PRO A 129 -6.29 0.54 14.52
CA PRO A 129 -6.99 0.14 15.71
C PRO A 129 -7.99 1.24 16.05
N VAL A 130 -9.24 0.87 16.21
CA VAL A 130 -10.24 1.80 16.77
C VAL A 130 -9.62 2.42 18.00
N ALA A 131 -9.65 3.75 18.08
CA ALA A 131 -9.10 4.48 19.23
C ALA A 131 -9.45 3.73 20.51
N PRO A 132 -8.49 3.43 21.38
CA PRO A 132 -8.78 2.70 22.58
C PRO A 132 -9.94 3.38 23.26
N LEU A 133 -10.97 2.61 23.57
CA LEU A 133 -12.07 3.12 24.36
C LEU A 133 -11.48 3.90 25.52
N PRO A 134 -11.96 5.10 25.79
CA PRO A 134 -11.37 5.94 26.82
C PRO A 134 -11.20 5.10 28.08
N THR A 135 -9.97 4.85 28.43
CA THR A 135 -9.57 4.05 29.60
C THR A 135 -9.89 4.77 30.93
N LYS A 136 -10.87 5.62 30.92
CA LYS A 136 -11.52 6.02 32.15
C LYS A 136 -12.58 4.99 32.51
N GLY A 137 -12.15 3.77 32.73
CA GLY A 137 -12.87 2.90 33.61
C GLY A 137 -12.84 3.54 34.97
N ILE A 138 -13.93 4.17 35.36
CA ILE A 138 -14.14 4.56 36.74
C ILE A 138 -14.33 3.25 37.49
N PHE A 139 -13.24 2.75 38.06
CA PHE A 139 -13.36 1.72 39.07
C PHE A 139 -13.93 2.38 40.32
N ALA A 140 -15.23 2.46 40.41
CA ALA A 140 -15.88 2.77 41.66
C ALA A 140 -15.71 1.54 42.57
N PHE A 141 -14.69 1.55 43.38
CA PHE A 141 -14.65 0.67 44.53
C PHE A 141 -15.70 1.17 45.51
N GLY A 142 -16.86 0.51 45.47
CA GLY A 142 -17.84 0.69 46.53
C GLY A 142 -17.19 0.33 47.84
N ASN A 143 -17.26 1.20 48.82
CA ASN A 143 -16.67 1.04 50.13
C ASN A 143 -17.59 0.21 51.08
N ASP A 144 -18.19 -0.85 50.55
CA ASP A 144 -19.09 -1.70 51.28
C ASP A 144 -18.47 -3.06 51.73
N GLY A 145 -17.15 -3.15 51.58
CA GLY A 145 -16.41 -4.35 52.01
C GLY A 145 -16.74 -5.62 51.23
N SER A 146 -17.54 -5.51 50.20
CA SER A 146 -17.89 -6.62 49.32
C SER A 146 -17.03 -6.52 48.08
N VAL A 147 -16.10 -7.45 47.90
CA VAL A 147 -15.35 -7.63 46.66
C VAL A 147 -16.31 -8.16 45.61
N THR A 148 -17.18 -7.30 45.12
CA THR A 148 -18.06 -7.67 44.03
C THR A 148 -17.24 -7.71 42.75
N ASN A 149 -16.82 -8.90 42.41
CA ASN A 149 -16.57 -9.41 41.09
C ASN A 149 -16.37 -8.38 40.00
N VAL A 150 -15.13 -7.94 39.87
CA VAL A 150 -14.63 -7.38 38.61
C VAL A 150 -14.41 -8.48 37.55
N LYS A 151 -15.22 -9.54 37.63
CA LYS A 151 -15.05 -10.73 36.77
C LYS A 151 -15.53 -10.56 35.34
N ASN A 152 -16.00 -9.38 34.95
CA ASN A 152 -16.50 -9.18 33.60
C ASN A 152 -16.17 -7.78 33.06
N LEU A 153 -14.91 -7.40 33.12
CA LEU A 153 -14.46 -6.38 32.21
C LEU A 153 -14.04 -7.08 30.91
N LEU A 154 -15.01 -7.33 30.07
CA LEU A 154 -14.80 -7.68 28.68
C LEU A 154 -14.24 -6.43 27.98
N CYS A 155 -12.96 -6.24 28.09
CA CYS A 155 -12.26 -5.47 27.09
C CYS A 155 -12.24 -6.32 25.82
N ASN A 156 -12.86 -5.80 24.79
CA ASN A 156 -13.18 -6.48 23.53
C ASN A 156 -11.92 -6.97 22.79
N ARG A 157 -11.14 -7.84 23.40
CA ARG A 157 -10.08 -8.69 22.83
C ARG A 157 -9.06 -9.25 23.82
N TYR A 158 -9.10 -8.86 25.11
CA TYR A 158 -8.19 -9.44 26.07
C TYR A 158 -8.93 -9.80 27.34
N LEU A 159 -9.02 -11.08 27.59
CA LEU A 159 -9.48 -11.62 28.88
C LEU A 159 -8.33 -11.42 29.87
N ILE A 160 -8.42 -10.44 30.75
CA ILE A 160 -7.48 -10.30 31.85
C ILE A 160 -8.08 -11.05 33.03
N PHE A 161 -7.54 -12.22 33.33
CA PHE A 161 -7.77 -12.89 34.59
C PHE A 161 -6.88 -12.24 35.65
N LEU A 162 -7.48 -11.56 36.61
CA LEU A 162 -6.83 -11.25 37.87
C LEU A 162 -7.24 -12.34 38.87
N ILE A 163 -6.24 -13.06 39.31
CA ILE A 163 -6.33 -14.01 40.42
C ILE A 163 -6.29 -13.26 41.74
#